data_2c0ba9eef77a06ff07811bab07c38098
#
_entry.id   2c0ba9eef77a06ff07811bab07c38098
#
_cell.length_a   1.000
_cell.length_b   1.000
_cell.length_c   1.000
_cell.angle_alpha   90.00
_cell.angle_beta   90.00
_cell.angle_gamma   90.00
#
_symmetry.space_group_name_H-M   'P 1'
#
loop_
_entity.id
_entity.type
_entity.pdbx_description
1 polymer ?
#
loop_
_entity_poly.entity_id
_entity_poly.type
_entity_poly.pdbx_seq_one_letter_code
_entity_poly.pdbx_strand_id
1 'polypeptide(L)'
;AAPSVTPGKMDLVVAPSNLWLTIHETVGHPTELDRALGYEANFAGTSFCTPDKLDSLQYGSEIVNLIADRSAVGGLSTVGWDDDGVQTAGKEFPIVKDGVFRNFQMALGQAALIGREGGSNGCAYADSFDAFPIQRMPNISLQPGKDAAVTAESLIADVEDGIYIDGNGSWSIDQQRYNFQFTGQVFHRIRNGKLDGMFRDVAYQGNSVDFWKACDGLGGESTYELGGAFNCGKGQPQQVAPVSHGAVPARFRQINILNTVQESGKDIAAAIQGLPTQSCDCSGARDWA
;
A
#
# COMPACT_ATOMS: atom_id res chain seq x y z
N ALA A 1 6.37 28.44 -11.71
CA ALA A 1 6.71 27.03 -11.44
C ALA A 1 6.45 26.76 -9.96
N ALA A 2 5.93 25.59 -9.61
CA ALA A 2 5.72 25.21 -8.22
C ALA A 2 7.05 25.13 -7.47
N PRO A 3 7.14 25.63 -6.22
CA PRO A 3 8.34 25.47 -5.40
C PRO A 3 8.51 23.99 -4.99
N SER A 4 9.75 23.58 -4.79
CA SER A 4 10.05 22.29 -4.16
C SER A 4 9.61 22.29 -2.69
N VAL A 5 9.12 21.16 -2.20
CA VAL A 5 8.72 21.04 -0.80
C VAL A 5 9.93 21.15 0.13
N THR A 6 9.74 21.73 1.31
CA THR A 6 10.72 21.66 2.40
C THR A 6 10.47 20.39 3.21
N PRO A 7 11.47 19.52 3.39
CA PRO A 7 11.33 18.30 4.20
C PRO A 7 10.90 18.60 5.63
N GLY A 8 10.07 17.73 6.19
CA GLY A 8 9.61 17.86 7.57
C GLY A 8 8.34 17.09 7.85
N LYS A 9 7.77 17.29 9.01
CA LYS A 9 6.47 16.72 9.41
C LYS A 9 5.35 17.64 8.92
N MET A 10 4.40 17.07 8.16
CA MET A 10 3.22 17.78 7.66
C MET A 10 1.98 16.91 7.76
N ASP A 11 0.82 17.55 7.84
CA ASP A 11 -0.45 16.85 7.70
C ASP A 11 -0.71 16.52 6.23
N LEU A 12 -1.23 15.33 5.97
CA LEU A 12 -1.61 14.92 4.63
C LEU A 12 -3.11 14.70 4.53
N VAL A 13 -3.72 15.19 3.46
CA VAL A 13 -4.99 14.68 2.95
C VAL A 13 -4.69 13.93 1.66
N VAL A 14 -5.06 12.66 1.60
CA VAL A 14 -4.70 11.76 0.51
C VAL A 14 -5.95 11.35 -0.24
N ALA A 15 -5.96 11.60 -1.55
CA ALA A 15 -7.08 11.22 -2.42
C ALA A 15 -7.17 9.70 -2.61
N PRO A 16 -8.35 9.14 -2.92
CA PRO A 16 -8.52 7.73 -3.25
C PRO A 16 -7.61 7.28 -4.39
N SER A 17 -7.37 8.13 -5.37
CA SER A 17 -6.46 7.91 -6.51
C SER A 17 -5.00 7.64 -6.13
N ASN A 18 -4.57 8.04 -4.93
CA ASN A 18 -3.27 7.70 -4.35
C ASN A 18 -3.38 6.57 -3.33
N LEU A 19 -4.43 6.57 -2.50
CA LEU A 19 -4.61 5.60 -1.41
C LEU A 19 -4.74 4.16 -1.89
N TRP A 20 -5.28 3.90 -3.07
CA TRP A 20 -5.40 2.52 -3.57
C TRP A 20 -4.05 1.81 -3.60
N LEU A 21 -2.97 2.50 -4.04
CA LEU A 21 -1.61 1.94 -4.06
C LEU A 21 -1.06 1.78 -2.63
N THR A 22 -1.31 2.75 -1.76
CA THR A 22 -0.92 2.67 -0.35
C THR A 22 -1.58 1.48 0.35
N ILE A 23 -2.87 1.24 0.10
CA ILE A 23 -3.60 0.06 0.60
C ILE A 23 -2.98 -1.22 0.05
N HIS A 24 -2.71 -1.27 -1.26
CA HIS A 24 -2.12 -2.42 -1.93
C HIS A 24 -0.82 -2.86 -1.26
N GLU A 25 0.10 -1.91 -1.06
CA GLU A 25 1.45 -2.17 -0.58
C GLU A 25 1.54 -2.33 0.94
N THR A 26 0.79 -1.50 1.70
CA THR A 26 0.91 -1.47 3.16
C THR A 26 -0.12 -2.32 3.89
N VAL A 27 -1.17 -2.80 3.22
CA VAL A 27 -2.21 -3.65 3.82
C VAL A 27 -2.41 -4.93 3.01
N GLY A 28 -2.55 -4.83 1.70
CA GLY A 28 -2.79 -5.96 0.82
C GLY A 28 -1.69 -7.01 0.94
N HIS A 29 -0.49 -6.69 0.54
CA HIS A 29 0.64 -7.63 0.56
C HIS A 29 1.03 -8.13 1.95
N PRO A 30 1.12 -7.32 3.02
CA PRO A 30 1.54 -7.84 4.31
C PRO A 30 0.52 -8.78 4.96
N THR A 31 -0.73 -8.76 4.54
CA THR A 31 -1.78 -9.64 5.09
C THR A 31 -2.07 -10.89 4.26
N GLU A 32 -1.25 -11.19 3.26
CA GLU A 32 -1.21 -12.47 2.58
C GLU A 32 -0.58 -13.54 3.50
N LEU A 33 -1.33 -14.60 3.84
CA LEU A 33 -0.86 -15.56 4.84
C LEU A 33 0.38 -16.34 4.37
N ASP A 34 0.42 -16.78 3.12
CA ASP A 34 1.58 -17.50 2.58
C ASP A 34 2.85 -16.63 2.60
N ARG A 35 2.74 -15.33 2.31
CA ARG A 35 3.84 -14.37 2.47
C ARG A 35 4.29 -14.30 3.94
N ALA A 36 3.36 -14.18 4.88
CA ALA A 36 3.66 -14.14 6.32
C ALA A 36 4.33 -15.41 6.81
N LEU A 37 4.04 -16.56 6.20
CA LEU A 37 4.66 -17.86 6.47
C LEU A 37 5.97 -18.08 5.70
N GLY A 38 6.41 -17.13 4.87
CA GLY A 38 7.70 -17.16 4.20
C GLY A 38 7.70 -17.82 2.80
N TYR A 39 6.56 -18.17 2.22
CA TYR A 39 6.50 -18.78 0.88
C TYR A 39 7.01 -17.86 -0.23
N GLU A 40 6.96 -16.54 -0.05
CA GLU A 40 7.46 -15.54 -0.97
C GLU A 40 8.89 -15.03 -0.62
N ALA A 41 9.54 -15.56 0.41
CA ALA A 41 10.80 -15.04 0.94
C ALA A 41 11.93 -14.99 -0.10
N ASN A 42 11.94 -15.92 -1.04
CA ASN A 42 12.96 -15.97 -2.10
C ASN A 42 12.74 -14.94 -3.24
N PHE A 43 11.52 -14.46 -3.44
CA PHE A 43 11.16 -13.61 -4.58
C PHE A 43 10.70 -12.22 -4.15
N ALA A 44 9.65 -12.15 -3.33
CA ALA A 44 8.96 -10.90 -3.01
C ALA A 44 9.02 -10.51 -1.53
N GLY A 45 9.78 -11.25 -0.73
CA GLY A 45 10.00 -10.98 0.68
C GLY A 45 9.01 -11.67 1.62
N THR A 46 8.91 -11.13 2.82
CA THR A 46 8.10 -11.66 3.92
C THR A 46 7.02 -10.65 4.34
N SER A 47 6.54 -10.74 5.57
CA SER A 47 5.60 -9.77 6.13
C SER A 47 5.94 -9.44 7.58
N PHE A 48 5.68 -8.19 7.95
CA PHE A 48 5.67 -7.79 9.36
C PHE A 48 4.41 -8.27 10.09
N CYS A 49 3.33 -8.59 9.35
CA CYS A 49 2.10 -9.18 9.89
C CYS A 49 2.31 -10.68 10.08
N THR A 50 2.83 -11.08 11.22
CA THR A 50 3.03 -12.50 11.56
C THR A 50 1.80 -13.08 12.26
N PRO A 51 1.56 -14.40 12.23
CA PRO A 51 0.36 -15.02 12.83
C PRO A 51 0.14 -14.71 14.31
N ASP A 52 1.20 -14.54 15.08
CA ASP A 52 1.15 -14.18 16.52
C ASP A 52 0.58 -12.76 16.76
N LYS A 53 0.57 -11.91 15.76
CA LYS A 53 0.02 -10.54 15.82
C LYS A 53 -1.49 -10.46 15.52
N LEU A 54 -2.06 -11.56 15.07
CA LEU A 54 -3.48 -11.61 14.75
C LEU A 54 -4.33 -11.31 15.99
N ASP A 55 -5.37 -10.50 15.85
CA ASP A 55 -6.26 -10.03 16.91
C ASP A 55 -5.60 -9.18 18.02
N SER A 56 -4.29 -8.90 17.92
CA SER A 56 -3.53 -8.12 18.92
C SER A 56 -2.86 -6.88 18.36
N LEU A 57 -2.44 -6.88 17.08
CA LEU A 57 -1.76 -5.74 16.48
C LEU A 57 -2.74 -4.59 16.25
N GLN A 58 -2.51 -3.46 16.94
CA GLN A 58 -3.13 -2.17 16.57
C GLN A 58 -2.48 -1.68 15.28
N TYR A 59 -3.12 -1.96 14.17
CA TYR A 59 -2.64 -1.67 12.81
C TYR A 59 -2.82 -0.20 12.45
N GLY A 60 -3.95 0.38 12.81
CA GLY A 60 -4.33 1.75 12.53
C GLY A 60 -5.05 2.41 13.70
N SER A 61 -5.52 3.62 13.50
CA SER A 61 -6.44 4.28 14.44
C SER A 61 -7.80 3.56 14.46
N GLU A 62 -8.61 3.81 15.48
CA GLU A 62 -9.93 3.15 15.68
C GLU A 62 -10.93 3.41 14.55
N ILE A 63 -10.74 4.47 13.75
CA ILE A 63 -11.60 4.76 12.60
C ILE A 63 -11.24 3.94 11.36
N VAL A 64 -10.06 3.32 11.31
CA VAL A 64 -9.58 2.56 10.16
C VAL A 64 -10.23 1.18 10.10
N ASN A 65 -11.03 0.97 9.06
CA ASN A 65 -11.62 -0.32 8.71
C ASN A 65 -11.27 -0.66 7.27
N LEU A 66 -10.64 -1.82 7.07
CA LEU A 66 -10.23 -2.32 5.75
C LEU A 66 -10.88 -3.68 5.53
N ILE A 67 -11.75 -3.76 4.53
CA ILE A 67 -12.54 -4.94 4.21
C ILE A 67 -12.03 -5.55 2.91
N ALA A 68 -11.87 -6.87 2.91
CA ALA A 68 -11.58 -7.68 1.75
C ALA A 68 -12.88 -8.27 1.19
N ASP A 69 -13.11 -8.09 -0.12
CA ASP A 69 -14.33 -8.54 -0.77
C ASP A 69 -14.05 -8.98 -2.21
N ARG A 70 -14.24 -10.27 -2.50
CA ARG A 70 -14.16 -10.82 -3.86
C ARG A 70 -15.48 -10.78 -4.61
N SER A 71 -16.51 -10.19 -4.03
CA SER A 71 -17.82 -9.97 -4.65
C SER A 71 -18.11 -8.48 -4.93
N ALA A 72 -17.19 -7.57 -4.62
CA ALA A 72 -17.34 -6.14 -4.80
C ALA A 72 -17.63 -5.78 -6.25
N VAL A 73 -18.75 -5.06 -6.48
CA VAL A 73 -19.18 -4.67 -7.83
C VAL A 73 -18.13 -3.75 -8.49
N GLY A 74 -17.72 -4.10 -9.70
CA GLY A 74 -16.71 -3.35 -10.46
C GLY A 74 -15.27 -3.63 -10.07
N GLY A 75 -15.04 -4.45 -9.06
CA GLY A 75 -13.70 -4.84 -8.63
C GLY A 75 -13.02 -5.80 -9.61
N LEU A 76 -11.72 -5.58 -9.88
CA LEU A 76 -10.95 -6.38 -10.84
C LEU A 76 -10.70 -7.82 -10.37
N SER A 77 -10.66 -8.08 -9.05
CA SER A 77 -10.53 -9.44 -8.51
C SER A 77 -11.88 -10.06 -8.09
N THR A 78 -12.97 -9.52 -8.60
CA THR A 78 -14.33 -10.02 -8.30
C THR A 78 -14.62 -11.31 -9.06
N VAL A 79 -14.97 -12.37 -8.32
CA VAL A 79 -15.34 -13.69 -8.85
C VAL A 79 -16.42 -14.30 -7.98
N GLY A 80 -17.24 -15.18 -8.55
CA GLY A 80 -18.27 -15.94 -7.81
C GLY A 80 -17.70 -17.14 -7.04
N TRP A 81 -16.59 -17.69 -7.53
CA TRP A 81 -15.84 -18.82 -6.98
C TRP A 81 -14.35 -18.55 -7.19
N ASP A 82 -13.53 -18.84 -6.21
CA ASP A 82 -12.08 -18.82 -6.40
C ASP A 82 -11.60 -20.10 -7.14
N ASP A 83 -10.32 -20.14 -7.50
CA ASP A 83 -9.78 -21.25 -8.30
C ASP A 83 -9.54 -22.54 -7.49
N ASP A 84 -9.74 -22.51 -6.18
CA ASP A 84 -9.86 -23.68 -5.31
C ASP A 84 -11.33 -24.18 -5.19
N GLY A 85 -12.28 -23.53 -5.86
CA GLY A 85 -13.71 -23.86 -5.81
C GLY A 85 -14.43 -23.31 -4.57
N VAL A 86 -13.87 -22.35 -3.89
CA VAL A 86 -14.51 -21.70 -2.73
C VAL A 86 -15.43 -20.58 -3.21
N GLN A 87 -16.72 -20.67 -2.83
CA GLN A 87 -17.68 -19.61 -3.13
C GLN A 87 -17.31 -18.32 -2.41
N THR A 88 -17.29 -17.19 -3.14
CA THR A 88 -16.89 -15.88 -2.64
C THR A 88 -18.05 -14.94 -2.34
N ALA A 89 -19.21 -15.15 -2.95
CA ALA A 89 -20.38 -14.32 -2.74
C ALA A 89 -20.81 -14.28 -1.26
N GLY A 90 -20.96 -13.08 -0.70
CA GLY A 90 -21.34 -12.88 0.69
C GLY A 90 -20.27 -13.28 1.71
N LYS A 91 -19.01 -13.39 1.29
CA LYS A 91 -17.87 -13.74 2.13
C LYS A 91 -16.86 -12.59 2.25
N GLU A 92 -17.35 -11.38 2.33
CA GLU A 92 -16.51 -10.24 2.76
C GLU A 92 -15.96 -10.48 4.18
N PHE A 93 -14.75 -10.04 4.42
CA PHE A 93 -14.12 -10.20 5.73
C PHE A 93 -13.22 -9.01 6.07
N PRO A 94 -13.16 -8.61 7.36
CA PRO A 94 -12.28 -7.53 7.77
C PRO A 94 -10.84 -8.02 7.80
N ILE A 95 -9.94 -7.28 7.13
CA ILE A 95 -8.50 -7.38 7.33
C ILE A 95 -8.12 -6.57 8.57
N VAL A 96 -8.63 -5.34 8.65
CA VAL A 96 -8.51 -4.48 9.83
C VAL A 96 -9.89 -4.02 10.23
N LYS A 97 -10.22 -4.16 11.51
CA LYS A 97 -11.48 -3.70 12.09
C LYS A 97 -11.23 -2.88 13.34
N ASP A 98 -11.76 -1.68 13.37
CA ASP A 98 -11.56 -0.71 14.47
C ASP A 98 -10.07 -0.54 14.79
N GLY A 99 -9.25 -0.44 13.72
CA GLY A 99 -7.81 -0.33 13.77
C GLY A 99 -7.03 -1.60 14.12
N VAL A 100 -7.69 -2.71 14.47
CA VAL A 100 -7.02 -3.96 14.87
C VAL A 100 -6.94 -4.95 13.71
N PHE A 101 -5.77 -5.56 13.53
CA PHE A 101 -5.56 -6.63 12.54
C PHE A 101 -6.37 -7.88 12.90
N ARG A 102 -7.28 -8.32 12.00
CA ARG A 102 -8.28 -9.36 12.29
C ARG A 102 -8.17 -10.59 11.42
N ASN A 103 -7.62 -10.48 10.21
CA ASN A 103 -7.61 -11.62 9.31
C ASN A 103 -6.48 -11.55 8.30
N PHE A 104 -6.06 -12.73 7.86
CA PHE A 104 -5.23 -12.91 6.68
C PHE A 104 -6.11 -13.22 5.46
N GLN A 105 -5.56 -12.96 4.29
CA GLN A 105 -6.04 -13.46 3.02
C GLN A 105 -5.55 -14.90 2.86
N MET A 106 -6.45 -15.86 2.63
CA MET A 106 -6.13 -17.29 2.68
C MET A 106 -6.76 -18.07 1.51
N ALA A 107 -5.96 -18.88 0.86
CA ALA A 107 -6.40 -19.94 -0.03
C ALA A 107 -6.80 -21.19 0.75
N LEU A 108 -7.29 -22.23 0.06
CA LEU A 108 -7.75 -23.46 0.68
C LEU A 108 -6.65 -24.14 1.53
N GLY A 109 -7.01 -24.55 2.72
CA GLY A 109 -6.12 -25.23 3.67
C GLY A 109 -5.17 -24.33 4.46
N GLN A 110 -5.01 -23.07 4.09
CA GLN A 110 -4.06 -22.17 4.77
C GLN A 110 -4.48 -21.82 6.20
N ALA A 111 -5.77 -21.73 6.49
CA ALA A 111 -6.26 -21.45 7.85
C ALA A 111 -5.78 -22.50 8.88
N ALA A 112 -5.68 -23.76 8.49
CA ALA A 112 -5.19 -24.82 9.34
C ALA A 112 -3.71 -24.64 9.75
N LEU A 113 -2.90 -23.98 8.92
CA LEU A 113 -1.48 -23.72 9.21
C LEU A 113 -1.27 -22.77 10.41
N ILE A 114 -2.31 -22.01 10.74
CA ILE A 114 -2.30 -21.08 11.89
C ILE A 114 -3.31 -21.49 12.98
N GLY A 115 -3.79 -22.75 12.93
CA GLY A 115 -4.72 -23.27 13.93
C GLY A 115 -6.11 -22.66 13.92
N ARG A 116 -6.52 -22.02 12.80
CA ARG A 116 -7.87 -21.45 12.64
C ARG A 116 -8.82 -22.49 12.03
N GLU A 117 -9.99 -22.61 12.64
CA GLU A 117 -11.15 -23.27 12.02
C GLU A 117 -11.82 -22.34 11.01
N GLY A 118 -12.48 -22.89 9.98
CA GLY A 118 -13.28 -22.11 9.03
C GLY A 118 -12.75 -22.05 7.61
N GLY A 119 -11.58 -22.63 7.34
CA GLY A 119 -11.09 -22.84 5.97
C GLY A 119 -10.63 -21.59 5.24
N SER A 120 -10.73 -21.60 3.91
CA SER A 120 -10.37 -20.50 3.02
C SER A 120 -11.37 -19.35 3.09
N ASN A 121 -10.88 -18.13 2.87
CA ASN A 121 -11.74 -16.96 2.62
C ASN A 121 -11.81 -16.56 1.14
N GLY A 122 -11.58 -17.53 0.23
CA GLY A 122 -11.80 -17.37 -1.20
C GLY A 122 -10.70 -16.57 -1.91
N CYS A 123 -9.47 -16.70 -1.47
CA CYS A 123 -8.35 -15.93 -2.02
C CYS A 123 -7.40 -16.74 -2.92
N ALA A 124 -7.84 -17.85 -3.50
CA ALA A 124 -7.08 -18.58 -4.50
C ALA A 124 -7.29 -17.99 -5.91
N TYR A 125 -6.24 -18.02 -6.72
CA TYR A 125 -6.27 -17.56 -8.11
C TYR A 125 -5.14 -18.20 -8.92
N ALA A 126 -5.45 -18.56 -10.16
CA ALA A 126 -4.51 -18.97 -11.19
C ALA A 126 -4.65 -18.04 -12.41
N ASP A 127 -3.55 -17.54 -12.96
CA ASP A 127 -3.59 -16.61 -14.09
C ASP A 127 -3.84 -17.29 -15.45
N SER A 128 -3.77 -18.62 -15.49
CA SER A 128 -4.01 -19.43 -16.67
C SER A 128 -4.53 -20.83 -16.31
N PHE A 129 -5.11 -21.52 -17.28
CA PHE A 129 -5.69 -22.86 -17.11
C PHE A 129 -4.65 -23.94 -16.76
N ASP A 130 -3.38 -23.70 -17.05
CA ASP A 130 -2.26 -24.60 -16.80
C ASP A 130 -1.41 -24.18 -15.58
N ALA A 131 -1.76 -23.06 -14.91
CA ALA A 131 -1.17 -22.66 -13.67
C ALA A 131 -1.90 -23.29 -12.48
N PHE A 132 -1.17 -23.59 -11.40
CA PHE A 132 -1.80 -24.01 -10.15
C PHE A 132 -2.25 -22.78 -9.34
N PRO A 133 -3.39 -22.85 -8.65
CA PRO A 133 -3.87 -21.76 -7.82
C PRO A 133 -2.90 -21.44 -6.68
N ILE A 134 -2.65 -20.17 -6.46
CA ILE A 134 -1.92 -19.65 -5.30
C ILE A 134 -2.80 -18.62 -4.58
N GLN A 135 -2.44 -18.29 -3.34
CA GLN A 135 -3.14 -17.22 -2.64
C GLN A 135 -2.89 -15.89 -3.37
N ARG A 136 -3.97 -15.16 -3.68
CA ARG A 136 -3.92 -13.83 -4.30
C ARG A 136 -4.88 -12.87 -3.60
N MET A 137 -4.56 -11.59 -3.77
CA MET A 137 -5.23 -10.49 -3.11
C MET A 137 -6.67 -10.31 -3.62
N PRO A 138 -7.68 -10.25 -2.73
CA PRO A 138 -9.03 -9.80 -3.07
C PRO A 138 -9.08 -8.28 -3.26
N ASN A 139 -10.24 -7.72 -3.60
CA ASN A 139 -10.43 -6.27 -3.52
C ASN A 139 -10.42 -5.86 -2.04
N ILE A 140 -9.45 -5.06 -1.62
CA ILE A 140 -9.33 -4.57 -0.24
C ILE A 140 -9.60 -3.07 -0.23
N SER A 141 -10.58 -2.64 0.54
CA SER A 141 -11.04 -1.26 0.50
C SER A 141 -11.10 -0.62 1.89
N LEU A 142 -10.64 0.62 1.97
CA LEU A 142 -10.82 1.47 3.13
C LEU A 142 -12.29 1.91 3.21
N GLN A 143 -12.94 1.57 4.30
CA GLN A 143 -14.35 1.88 4.51
C GLN A 143 -14.56 3.37 4.79
N PRO A 144 -15.69 3.95 4.34
CA PRO A 144 -16.06 5.33 4.61
C PRO A 144 -16.15 5.65 6.11
N GLY A 145 -15.92 6.90 6.42
CA GLY A 145 -16.23 7.46 7.75
C GLY A 145 -17.73 7.41 8.08
N LYS A 146 -18.05 7.47 9.36
CA LYS A 146 -19.44 7.41 9.83
C LYS A 146 -20.30 8.60 9.40
N ASP A 147 -19.68 9.75 9.18
CA ASP A 147 -20.36 10.94 8.69
C ASP A 147 -20.29 11.00 7.15
N ALA A 148 -21.43 10.73 6.51
CA ALA A 148 -21.55 10.74 5.06
C ALA A 148 -21.32 12.11 4.41
N ALA A 149 -21.38 13.20 5.18
CA ALA A 149 -21.19 14.56 4.67
C ALA A 149 -19.71 14.97 4.54
N VAL A 150 -18.77 14.20 5.08
CA VAL A 150 -17.35 14.53 5.04
C VAL A 150 -16.82 14.35 3.61
N THR A 151 -16.17 15.38 3.08
CA THR A 151 -15.52 15.39 1.76
C THR A 151 -14.02 15.67 1.91
N ALA A 152 -13.28 15.62 0.79
CA ALA A 152 -11.88 16.02 0.79
C ALA A 152 -11.72 17.48 1.25
N GLU A 153 -12.61 18.36 0.83
CA GLU A 153 -12.61 19.78 1.23
C GLU A 153 -12.84 19.95 2.73
N SER A 154 -13.72 19.14 3.33
CA SER A 154 -13.95 19.14 4.78
C SER A 154 -12.69 18.72 5.55
N LEU A 155 -11.99 17.67 5.05
CA LEU A 155 -10.74 17.21 5.65
C LEU A 155 -9.61 18.24 5.52
N ILE A 156 -9.55 18.96 4.38
CA ILE A 156 -8.60 20.04 4.13
C ILE A 156 -8.87 21.22 5.05
N ALA A 157 -10.13 21.55 5.31
CA ALA A 157 -10.52 22.70 6.14
C ALA A 157 -9.94 22.64 7.57
N ASP A 158 -9.67 21.44 8.08
CA ASP A 158 -9.08 21.20 9.40
C ASP A 158 -7.55 21.09 9.41
N VAL A 159 -6.86 21.45 8.32
CA VAL A 159 -5.42 21.42 8.19
C VAL A 159 -4.84 22.82 8.17
N GLU A 160 -3.96 23.15 9.12
CA GLU A 160 -3.30 24.45 9.19
C GLU A 160 -2.18 24.58 8.14
N ASP A 161 -1.27 23.60 8.08
CA ASP A 161 -0.20 23.49 7.09
C ASP A 161 -0.04 22.02 6.69
N GLY A 162 -0.14 21.75 5.39
CA GLY A 162 -0.13 20.38 4.90
C GLY A 162 -0.11 20.27 3.39
N ILE A 163 -0.37 19.04 2.93
CA ILE A 163 -0.40 18.70 1.51
C ILE A 163 -1.64 17.86 1.20
N TYR A 164 -2.36 18.21 0.13
CA TYR A 164 -3.33 17.32 -0.51
C TYR A 164 -2.63 16.63 -1.69
N ILE A 165 -2.64 15.28 -1.67
CA ILE A 165 -1.97 14.44 -2.66
C ILE A 165 -3.02 13.75 -3.52
N ASP A 166 -2.88 13.88 -4.85
CA ASP A 166 -3.75 13.26 -5.83
C ASP A 166 -2.94 12.46 -6.87
N GLY A 167 -3.47 11.32 -7.30
CA GLY A 167 -2.85 10.39 -8.22
C GLY A 167 -1.65 9.64 -7.61
N ASN A 168 -1.40 8.43 -8.08
CA ASN A 168 -0.27 7.63 -7.66
C ASN A 168 0.98 7.95 -8.49
N GLY A 169 2.14 7.95 -7.83
CA GLY A 169 3.45 8.12 -8.45
C GLY A 169 4.36 6.91 -8.26
N SER A 170 5.65 7.15 -8.22
CA SER A 170 6.62 6.11 -7.88
C SER A 170 6.52 5.71 -6.41
N TRP A 171 6.88 4.46 -6.11
CA TRP A 171 6.86 3.93 -4.75
C TRP A 171 8.07 3.05 -4.48
N SER A 172 8.41 2.92 -3.22
CA SER A 172 9.39 1.98 -2.70
C SER A 172 8.88 1.44 -1.37
N ILE A 173 9.05 0.16 -1.15
CA ILE A 173 8.66 -0.50 0.09
C ILE A 173 9.64 -1.64 0.38
N ASP A 174 9.94 -1.90 1.65
CA ASP A 174 10.83 -2.98 2.03
C ASP A 174 10.20 -4.37 1.83
N GLN A 175 11.02 -5.40 1.90
CA GLN A 175 10.57 -6.78 1.67
C GLN A 175 9.59 -7.29 2.74
N GLN A 176 9.58 -6.69 3.93
CA GLN A 176 8.61 -7.00 4.99
C GLN A 176 7.30 -6.23 4.84
N ARG A 177 7.23 -5.29 3.88
CA ARG A 177 6.10 -4.39 3.68
C ARG A 177 5.85 -3.46 4.88
N TYR A 178 6.90 -3.17 5.64
CA TYR A 178 6.84 -2.36 6.83
C TYR A 178 7.22 -0.91 6.58
N ASN A 179 8.41 -0.64 6.00
CA ASN A 179 8.85 0.72 5.69
C ASN A 179 8.61 1.06 4.23
N PHE A 180 8.05 2.23 3.98
CA PHE A 180 7.68 2.67 2.63
C PHE A 180 8.05 4.13 2.37
N GLN A 181 8.13 4.46 1.08
CA GLN A 181 8.17 5.81 0.54
C GLN A 181 7.30 5.86 -0.71
N PHE A 182 6.32 6.75 -0.72
CA PHE A 182 5.40 6.93 -1.84
C PHE A 182 5.40 8.38 -2.34
N THR A 183 5.04 8.54 -3.61
CA THR A 183 4.83 9.84 -4.24
C THR A 183 3.41 9.94 -4.81
N GLY A 184 3.10 11.04 -5.46
CA GLY A 184 1.85 11.27 -6.16
C GLY A 184 2.08 11.93 -7.51
N GLN A 185 1.01 12.33 -8.19
CA GLN A 185 1.07 13.08 -9.43
C GLN A 185 0.90 14.58 -9.19
N VAL A 186 0.02 14.95 -8.27
CA VAL A 186 -0.30 16.34 -7.97
C VAL A 186 -0.23 16.57 -6.46
N PHE A 187 0.41 17.67 -6.06
CA PHE A 187 0.62 18.03 -4.67
C PHE A 187 0.16 19.46 -4.44
N HIS A 188 -1.05 19.60 -3.93
CA HIS A 188 -1.56 20.92 -3.53
C HIS A 188 -1.10 21.25 -2.12
N ARG A 189 -0.55 22.46 -1.94
CA ARG A 189 -0.29 22.96 -0.60
C ARG A 189 -1.61 23.30 0.10
N ILE A 190 -1.70 22.92 1.36
CA ILE A 190 -2.78 23.37 2.24
C ILE A 190 -2.21 24.42 3.19
N ARG A 191 -2.91 25.55 3.35
CA ARG A 191 -2.60 26.58 4.34
C ARG A 191 -3.90 27.14 4.92
N ASN A 192 -4.00 27.10 6.25
CA ASN A 192 -5.18 27.61 7.01
C ASN A 192 -6.50 27.06 6.43
N GLY A 193 -6.57 25.75 6.20
CA GLY A 193 -7.77 25.05 5.74
C GLY A 193 -8.12 25.25 4.27
N LYS A 194 -7.20 25.75 3.43
CA LYS A 194 -7.44 26.03 2.00
C LYS A 194 -6.27 25.57 1.15
N LEU A 195 -6.57 25.21 -0.11
CA LEU A 195 -5.53 24.99 -1.12
C LEU A 195 -4.86 26.32 -1.45
N ASP A 196 -3.54 26.40 -1.29
CA ASP A 196 -2.71 27.59 -1.48
C ASP A 196 -1.52 27.28 -2.40
N GLY A 197 -1.79 27.05 -3.66
CA GLY A 197 -0.79 26.71 -4.67
C GLY A 197 -0.41 25.23 -4.67
N MET A 198 0.76 24.94 -5.21
CA MET A 198 1.24 23.56 -5.42
C MET A 198 2.69 23.43 -4.99
N PHE A 199 3.07 22.21 -4.60
CA PHE A 199 4.44 21.78 -4.43
C PHE A 199 4.88 20.85 -5.57
N ARG A 200 6.18 20.69 -5.72
CA ARG A 200 6.84 19.65 -6.51
C ARG A 200 7.88 18.92 -5.66
N ASP A 201 8.39 17.83 -6.19
CA ASP A 201 9.44 17.01 -5.59
C ASP A 201 9.05 16.40 -4.22
N VAL A 202 7.77 16.02 -4.09
CA VAL A 202 7.20 15.52 -2.84
C VAL A 202 7.23 13.99 -2.80
N ALA A 203 7.70 13.44 -1.69
CA ALA A 203 7.44 12.08 -1.26
C ALA A 203 7.01 12.07 0.21
N TYR A 204 6.21 11.08 0.60
CA TYR A 204 5.91 10.81 1.99
C TYR A 204 6.44 9.44 2.41
N GLN A 205 6.93 9.35 3.63
CA GLN A 205 7.64 8.20 4.14
C GLN A 205 7.15 7.85 5.54
N GLY A 206 7.15 6.55 5.84
CA GLY A 206 6.80 6.05 7.16
C GLY A 206 6.92 4.55 7.24
N ASN A 207 6.47 3.99 8.35
CA ASN A 207 6.13 2.58 8.42
C ASN A 207 4.61 2.39 8.34
N SER A 208 4.19 1.21 7.89
CA SER A 208 2.79 0.91 7.64
C SER A 208 1.90 1.13 8.87
N VAL A 209 2.36 0.71 10.05
CA VAL A 209 1.56 0.80 11.29
C VAL A 209 1.41 2.25 11.77
N ASP A 210 2.51 3.01 11.83
CA ASP A 210 2.46 4.40 12.28
C ASP A 210 1.67 5.28 11.31
N PHE A 211 1.76 5.01 10.00
CA PHE A 211 0.98 5.71 9.00
C PHE A 211 -0.52 5.53 9.21
N TRP A 212 -1.00 4.28 9.33
CA TRP A 212 -2.41 4.01 9.54
C TRP A 212 -2.91 4.48 10.91
N LYS A 213 -2.06 4.48 11.95
CA LYS A 213 -2.36 5.07 13.26
C LYS A 213 -2.52 6.59 13.21
N ALA A 214 -1.81 7.25 12.30
CA ALA A 214 -1.91 8.70 12.11
C ALA A 214 -3.20 9.14 11.39
N CYS A 215 -4.01 8.20 10.88
CA CYS A 215 -5.28 8.49 10.24
C CYS A 215 -6.30 9.01 11.28
N ASP A 216 -6.78 10.25 11.11
CA ASP A 216 -7.72 10.89 12.02
C ASP A 216 -8.99 11.43 11.35
N GLY A 217 -9.10 11.27 10.01
CA GLY A 217 -10.28 11.72 9.27
C GLY A 217 -10.49 10.89 8.01
N LEU A 218 -11.75 10.54 7.73
CA LEU A 218 -12.17 9.76 6.57
C LEU A 218 -13.34 10.46 5.89
N GLY A 219 -13.32 10.47 4.55
CA GLY A 219 -14.46 10.90 3.75
C GLY A 219 -15.67 10.01 3.93
N GLY A 220 -16.85 10.55 3.62
CA GLY A 220 -18.11 9.83 3.62
C GLY A 220 -18.26 8.92 2.38
N GLU A 221 -19.30 8.09 2.38
CA GLU A 221 -19.57 7.09 1.34
C GLU A 221 -19.63 7.67 -0.08
N SER A 222 -20.18 8.87 -0.24
CA SER A 222 -20.29 9.54 -1.56
C SER A 222 -18.94 9.90 -2.18
N THR A 223 -17.84 9.85 -1.42
CA THR A 223 -16.49 10.16 -1.87
C THR A 223 -15.65 8.89 -2.16
N TYR A 224 -16.30 7.71 -2.09
CA TYR A 224 -15.63 6.44 -2.36
C TYR A 224 -15.30 6.30 -3.85
N GLU A 225 -14.05 5.95 -4.14
CA GLU A 225 -13.56 5.65 -5.47
C GLU A 225 -12.83 4.31 -5.49
N LEU A 226 -12.96 3.58 -6.60
CA LEU A 226 -12.30 2.30 -6.81
C LEU A 226 -11.10 2.48 -7.73
N GLY A 227 -9.90 2.24 -7.20
CA GLY A 227 -8.66 2.18 -7.96
C GLY A 227 -8.15 0.75 -8.11
N GLY A 228 -6.98 0.56 -8.74
CA GLY A 228 -6.39 -0.77 -8.84
C GLY A 228 -5.31 -0.92 -9.88
N ALA A 229 -4.82 -2.16 -10.02
CA ALA A 229 -3.80 -2.56 -10.98
C ALA A 229 -4.16 -3.87 -11.67
N PHE A 230 -3.73 -4.01 -12.94
CA PHE A 230 -3.97 -5.23 -13.72
C PHE A 230 -2.85 -6.27 -13.57
N ASN A 231 -1.70 -5.87 -13.02
CA ASN A 231 -0.44 -6.61 -13.13
C ASN A 231 0.25 -6.86 -11.80
N CYS A 232 -0.50 -7.12 -10.73
CA CYS A 232 0.09 -7.52 -9.47
C CYS A 232 0.71 -8.92 -9.60
N GLY A 233 2.05 -9.00 -9.52
CA GLY A 233 2.80 -10.24 -9.71
C GLY A 233 3.09 -10.95 -8.40
N LYS A 234 3.09 -12.31 -8.41
CA LYS A 234 3.44 -13.15 -7.27
C LYS A 234 3.87 -14.55 -7.73
N GLY A 235 4.68 -15.22 -6.93
CA GLY A 235 5.07 -16.61 -7.16
C GLY A 235 6.29 -16.81 -8.07
N GLN A 236 6.79 -18.04 -8.06
CA GLN A 236 7.84 -18.55 -8.93
C GLN A 236 7.45 -19.95 -9.44
N PRO A 237 7.06 -20.11 -10.73
CA PRO A 237 6.96 -19.09 -11.77
C PRO A 237 5.97 -17.99 -11.43
N GLN A 238 6.21 -16.78 -11.93
CA GLN A 238 5.38 -15.62 -11.63
C GLN A 238 4.00 -15.75 -12.27
N GLN A 239 2.97 -15.48 -11.48
CA GLN A 239 1.57 -15.32 -11.91
C GLN A 239 1.12 -13.88 -11.70
N VAL A 240 0.27 -13.37 -12.58
CA VAL A 240 -0.22 -11.99 -12.57
C VAL A 240 -1.72 -11.97 -12.28
N ALA A 241 -2.15 -11.20 -11.29
CA ALA A 241 -3.57 -11.05 -10.97
C ALA A 241 -3.99 -9.57 -10.99
N PRO A 242 -5.17 -9.26 -11.55
CA PRO A 242 -5.77 -7.95 -11.42
C PRO A 242 -6.35 -7.78 -10.02
N VAL A 243 -6.30 -6.57 -9.47
CA VAL A 243 -6.80 -6.28 -8.13
C VAL A 243 -7.33 -4.85 -8.04
N SER A 244 -8.40 -4.63 -7.29
CA SER A 244 -8.91 -3.30 -6.97
C SER A 244 -8.80 -2.99 -5.48
N HIS A 245 -8.64 -1.70 -5.21
CA HIS A 245 -8.66 -1.16 -3.86
C HIS A 245 -9.50 0.10 -3.87
N GLY A 246 -10.59 0.09 -3.11
CA GLY A 246 -11.42 1.26 -2.94
C GLY A 246 -10.99 2.08 -1.74
N ALA A 247 -11.19 3.38 -1.83
CA ALA A 247 -10.91 4.28 -0.73
C ALA A 247 -11.84 5.50 -0.75
N VAL A 248 -11.93 6.16 0.39
CA VAL A 248 -12.40 7.54 0.53
C VAL A 248 -11.19 8.43 0.79
N PRO A 249 -11.27 9.75 0.57
CA PRO A 249 -10.22 10.66 1.00
C PRO A 249 -9.92 10.48 2.48
N ALA A 250 -8.65 10.46 2.85
CA ALA A 250 -8.27 10.26 4.24
C ALA A 250 -7.21 11.28 4.68
N ARG A 251 -7.29 11.70 5.96
CA ARG A 251 -6.32 12.62 6.55
C ARG A 251 -5.41 11.89 7.52
N PHE A 252 -4.12 12.19 7.40
CA PHE A 252 -3.05 11.63 8.22
C PHE A 252 -2.24 12.76 8.86
N ARG A 253 -2.02 12.70 10.16
CA ARG A 253 -1.32 13.76 10.90
C ARG A 253 0.18 13.51 10.98
N GLN A 254 0.95 14.58 10.81
CA GLN A 254 2.38 14.63 11.09
C GLN A 254 3.20 13.55 10.37
N ILE A 255 2.92 13.36 9.10
CA ILE A 255 3.65 12.43 8.23
C ILE A 255 4.97 13.05 7.80
N ASN A 256 6.01 12.21 7.70
CA ASN A 256 7.32 12.64 7.24
C ASN A 256 7.30 12.90 5.73
N ILE A 257 7.60 14.14 5.34
CA ILE A 257 7.68 14.58 3.95
C ILE A 257 9.13 14.73 3.56
N LEU A 258 9.48 14.22 2.40
CA LEU A 258 10.81 14.28 1.80
C LEU A 258 10.79 15.15 0.54
N ASN A 259 11.93 15.72 0.22
CA ASN A 259 12.21 16.36 -1.04
C ASN A 259 13.04 15.41 -1.92
N THR A 260 12.42 14.83 -2.94
CA THR A 260 13.04 13.76 -3.76
C THR A 260 14.31 14.21 -4.50
N VAL A 261 14.43 15.50 -4.82
CA VAL A 261 15.64 16.05 -5.47
C VAL A 261 16.78 16.25 -4.47
N GLN A 262 16.47 16.70 -3.24
CA GLN A 262 17.51 16.87 -2.21
C GLN A 262 18.07 15.53 -1.74
N GLU A 263 17.22 14.54 -1.58
CA GLU A 263 17.62 13.18 -1.20
C GLU A 263 18.57 12.57 -2.24
N SER A 264 18.15 12.52 -3.51
CA SER A 264 18.97 11.97 -4.60
C SER A 264 20.25 12.77 -4.85
N GLY A 265 20.24 14.09 -4.69
CA GLY A 265 21.40 14.95 -4.91
C GLY A 265 22.51 14.78 -3.86
N LYS A 266 22.15 14.57 -2.59
CA LYS A 266 23.12 14.35 -1.51
C LYS A 266 23.82 13.01 -1.62
N ASP A 267 23.08 11.95 -1.94
CA ASP A 267 23.62 10.59 -2.02
C ASP A 267 24.57 10.43 -3.21
N ILE A 268 24.22 10.98 -4.37
CA ILE A 268 25.06 10.93 -5.57
C ILE A 268 26.35 11.75 -5.37
N ALA A 269 26.26 12.95 -4.80
CA ALA A 269 27.43 13.78 -4.56
C ALA A 269 28.38 13.17 -3.51
N ALA A 270 27.84 12.56 -2.45
CA ALA A 270 28.62 11.84 -1.44
C ALA A 270 29.26 10.57 -2.01
N ALA A 271 28.54 9.81 -2.83
CA ALA A 271 29.05 8.62 -3.49
C ALA A 271 30.17 8.95 -4.49
N ILE A 272 30.04 10.04 -5.25
CA ILE A 272 31.08 10.49 -6.20
C ILE A 272 32.34 10.96 -5.46
N GLN A 273 32.18 11.67 -4.33
CA GLN A 273 33.31 12.14 -3.52
C GLN A 273 34.04 11.02 -2.76
N GLY A 274 33.35 9.91 -2.47
CA GLY A 274 33.91 8.74 -1.78
C GLY A 274 34.49 7.65 -2.67
N LEU A 275 34.34 7.74 -3.98
CA LEU A 275 34.94 6.78 -4.89
C LEU A 275 36.43 7.06 -5.06
N PRO A 276 37.34 6.09 -4.77
CA PRO A 276 38.72 6.24 -5.10
C PRO A 276 38.82 6.44 -6.62
N THR A 277 39.50 7.49 -7.03
CA THR A 277 39.92 7.69 -8.44
C THR A 277 40.90 6.56 -8.80
N GLN A 278 40.41 5.39 -9.12
CA GLN A 278 41.21 4.39 -9.79
C GLN A 278 41.40 4.89 -11.22
N SER A 279 42.57 5.40 -11.50
CA SER A 279 43.07 5.51 -12.87
C SER A 279 43.04 4.10 -13.45
N CYS A 280 42.19 3.88 -14.44
CA CYS A 280 42.20 2.64 -15.22
C CYS A 280 43.54 2.63 -15.99
N ASP A 281 44.53 1.94 -15.44
CA ASP A 281 45.75 1.65 -16.17
C ASP A 281 45.44 0.51 -17.15
N CYS A 282 45.08 0.89 -18.37
CA CYS A 282 44.77 -0.01 -19.45
C CYS A 282 46.04 -0.55 -20.15
N SER A 283 47.23 -0.57 -19.52
CA SER A 283 48.49 -1.03 -20.11
C SER A 283 48.72 -2.55 -20.05
N GLY A 284 47.68 -3.35 -19.73
CA GLY A 284 47.76 -4.81 -19.62
C GLY A 284 47.03 -5.59 -20.71
N ALA A 285 47.18 -5.21 -21.99
CA ALA A 285 46.84 -6.14 -23.09
C ALA A 285 47.89 -7.26 -23.15
N ARG A 286 47.59 -8.45 -22.64
CA ARG A 286 48.35 -9.66 -22.89
C ARG A 286 47.68 -10.45 -24.01
N ASP A 287 48.48 -10.65 -25.05
CA ASP A 287 48.27 -11.54 -26.18
C ASP A 287 47.71 -12.90 -25.72
N TRP A 288 46.65 -13.33 -26.38
CA TRP A 288 46.29 -14.72 -26.47
C TRP A 288 46.40 -15.11 -27.98
N ALA A 289 47.53 -15.74 -28.33
CA ALA A 289 47.66 -16.54 -29.53
C ALA A 289 47.10 -17.95 -29.28
#